data_d39338f7ddbf0bcd2d8790dbde5e9cf7
#
_entry.id   d39338f7ddbf0bcd2d8790dbde5e9cf7
#
_cell.length_a   1.000
_cell.length_b   1.000
_cell.length_c   1.000
_cell.angle_alpha   90.00
_cell.angle_beta   90.00
_cell.angle_gamma   90.00
#
_symmetry.space_group_name_H-M   'P 1'
#
loop_
_entity.id
_entity.type
_entity.pdbx_description
1 polymer ?
#
loop_
_entity_poly.entity_id
_entity_poly.type
_entity_poly.pdbx_seq_one_letter_code
_entity_poly.pdbx_strand_id
1 'polypeptide(L)'
;MGRTSGLVWLAVRYREQQPTFVPPMLLTSGPVPSGDAWTLEIKWDGCRAQLRYDGRSVSLRTRRGRECSGEFPELEAIAGVLGKRRVTLDGELVCLRGDGRPDFARLRHRLTGSRVDRRPAMLQVFDVLHLDGTSTRPLAYLERRGLLEELALEGPAWRTPASVVVERSEDFVAQVGELGLEGVVAKRLSSTYMPGRRCTAWVKHKLRREERLAVTGIRRRRDGHVEAIFVARHQADGSFSGAGAVELGLHRDLVEHLEDRLAELPARRRGAVAWYPAEVSVVASVHGLPDGPVRDAILREVVGQAGS
;
A
#
# COMPACT_ATOMS: atom_id res chain seq x y z
N MET A 1 -21.92 -33.54 3.28
CA MET A 1 -21.87 -33.74 4.75
C MET A 1 -20.43 -33.64 5.20
N GLY A 2 -19.94 -32.56 5.83
CA GLY A 2 -18.56 -32.48 6.29
C GLY A 2 -18.02 -31.11 6.69
N ARG A 3 -18.73 -30.01 6.40
CA ARG A 3 -18.21 -28.64 6.69
C ARG A 3 -18.57 -28.08 8.08
N THR A 4 -19.61 -28.59 8.71
CA THR A 4 -20.08 -28.14 10.04
C THR A 4 -19.18 -28.62 11.20
N SER A 5 -18.45 -29.71 11.01
CA SER A 5 -17.58 -30.27 12.06
C SER A 5 -16.30 -29.46 12.33
N GLY A 6 -15.76 -28.77 11.32
CA GLY A 6 -14.56 -27.95 11.48
C GLY A 6 -14.77 -26.71 12.32
N LEU A 7 -15.85 -25.97 12.13
CA LEU A 7 -16.20 -24.78 12.91
C LEU A 7 -16.52 -25.11 14.38
N VAL A 8 -17.17 -26.23 14.63
CA VAL A 8 -17.46 -26.68 16.01
C VAL A 8 -16.20 -27.06 16.75
N TRP A 9 -15.24 -27.72 16.11
CA TRP A 9 -13.95 -28.09 16.72
C TRP A 9 -13.08 -26.85 17.02
N LEU A 10 -13.08 -25.86 16.13
CA LEU A 10 -12.43 -24.57 16.30
C LEU A 10 -13.01 -23.80 17.49
N ALA A 11 -14.34 -23.77 17.66
CA ALA A 11 -15.03 -23.07 18.74
C ALA A 11 -14.65 -23.60 20.14
N VAL A 12 -14.30 -24.88 20.26
CA VAL A 12 -13.87 -25.46 21.54
C VAL A 12 -12.42 -25.11 21.87
N ARG A 13 -11.52 -25.08 20.88
CA ARG A 13 -10.08 -24.94 21.09
C ARG A 13 -9.59 -23.50 21.18
N TYR A 14 -10.24 -22.57 20.48
CA TYR A 14 -9.79 -21.16 20.35
C TYR A 14 -10.85 -20.15 20.79
N ARG A 15 -11.73 -20.56 21.73
CA ARG A 15 -12.76 -19.67 22.26
C ARG A 15 -12.13 -18.47 22.95
N GLU A 16 -12.60 -17.29 22.57
CA GLU A 16 -12.04 -16.02 23.02
C GLU A 16 -13.11 -14.94 23.02
N GLN A 17 -13.06 -14.05 24.01
CA GLN A 17 -13.85 -12.81 23.92
C GLN A 17 -13.33 -11.98 22.75
N GLN A 18 -14.24 -11.47 21.92
CA GLN A 18 -13.86 -10.67 20.77
C GLN A 18 -13.00 -9.46 21.19
N PRO A 19 -11.72 -9.37 20.75
CA PRO A 19 -10.86 -8.26 21.12
C PRO A 19 -11.34 -6.93 20.52
N THR A 20 -11.11 -5.84 21.23
CA THR A 20 -11.40 -4.49 20.71
C THR A 20 -10.42 -4.07 19.62
N PHE A 21 -9.20 -4.60 19.67
CA PHE A 21 -8.15 -4.38 18.69
C PHE A 21 -7.10 -5.49 18.78
N VAL A 22 -6.58 -5.90 17.62
CA VAL A 22 -5.46 -6.84 17.49
C VAL A 22 -4.32 -6.11 16.79
N PRO A 23 -3.12 -5.98 17.41
CA PRO A 23 -1.98 -5.36 16.73
C PRO A 23 -1.70 -6.05 15.39
N PRO A 24 -1.65 -5.33 14.25
CA PRO A 24 -1.49 -5.96 12.94
C PRO A 24 -0.17 -6.71 12.80
N MET A 25 -0.21 -7.91 12.20
CA MET A 25 0.97 -8.63 11.72
C MET A 25 1.68 -7.82 10.63
N LEU A 26 3.01 -7.78 10.67
CA LEU A 26 3.82 -6.91 9.82
C LEU A 26 4.52 -7.70 8.70
N LEU A 27 4.59 -7.05 7.53
CA LEU A 27 5.24 -7.56 6.32
C LEU A 27 6.76 -7.41 6.38
N THR A 28 7.48 -8.37 5.80
CA THR A 28 8.92 -8.23 5.45
C THR A 28 9.03 -7.79 4.00
N SER A 29 10.05 -7.03 3.64
CA SER A 29 10.34 -6.70 2.24
C SER A 29 11.21 -7.79 1.63
N GLY A 30 10.95 -8.17 0.38
CA GLY A 30 11.73 -9.18 -0.34
C GLY A 30 11.24 -9.43 -1.75
N PRO A 31 11.92 -10.31 -2.50
CA PRO A 31 11.42 -10.82 -3.77
C PRO A 31 10.16 -11.66 -3.54
N VAL A 32 9.42 -11.90 -4.62
CA VAL A 32 8.30 -12.88 -4.59
C VAL A 32 8.89 -14.26 -4.33
N PRO A 33 8.45 -14.96 -3.26
CA PRO A 33 8.92 -16.32 -2.99
C PRO A 33 8.43 -17.29 -4.07
N SER A 34 9.18 -18.35 -4.33
CA SER A 34 8.81 -19.43 -5.24
C SER A 34 8.12 -20.59 -4.52
N GLY A 35 7.42 -21.44 -5.29
CA GLY A 35 6.79 -22.69 -4.84
C GLY A 35 5.34 -22.54 -4.38
N ASP A 36 4.64 -23.67 -4.32
CA ASP A 36 3.20 -23.82 -4.07
C ASP A 36 2.74 -23.51 -2.63
N ALA A 37 3.69 -23.29 -1.72
CA ALA A 37 3.40 -22.93 -0.32
C ALA A 37 2.93 -21.48 -0.14
N TRP A 38 2.79 -20.71 -1.21
CA TRP A 38 2.51 -19.28 -1.19
C TRP A 38 1.34 -18.90 -2.07
N THR A 39 0.72 -17.79 -1.71
CA THR A 39 -0.27 -17.10 -2.53
C THR A 39 0.06 -15.61 -2.61
N LEU A 40 -0.42 -14.96 -3.67
CA LEU A 40 -0.22 -13.55 -3.93
C LEU A 40 -1.53 -12.77 -3.85
N GLU A 41 -1.46 -11.60 -3.26
CA GLU A 41 -2.52 -10.60 -3.24
C GLU A 41 -1.98 -9.26 -3.72
N ILE A 42 -2.85 -8.38 -4.21
CA ILE A 42 -2.48 -6.99 -4.53
C ILE A 42 -2.02 -6.28 -3.25
N LYS A 43 -0.89 -5.61 -3.34
CA LYS A 43 -0.48 -4.65 -2.32
C LYS A 43 -1.16 -3.32 -2.57
N TRP A 44 -2.27 -3.11 -1.88
CA TRP A 44 -3.01 -1.85 -1.95
C TRP A 44 -2.23 -0.70 -1.32
N ASP A 45 -2.23 0.47 -1.97
CA ASP A 45 -1.67 1.71 -1.42
C ASP A 45 -2.75 2.47 -0.65
N GLY A 46 -2.84 2.19 0.64
CA GLY A 46 -3.88 2.71 1.52
C GLY A 46 -3.43 2.85 2.97
N CYS A 47 -4.37 2.74 3.86
CA CYS A 47 -4.14 2.70 5.31
C CYS A 47 -4.68 1.41 5.90
N ARG A 48 -3.81 0.60 6.52
CA ARG A 48 -4.23 -0.59 7.24
C ARG A 48 -5.27 -0.26 8.28
N ALA A 49 -6.40 -0.94 8.22
CA ALA A 49 -7.50 -0.77 9.13
C ALA A 49 -8.07 -2.12 9.57
N GLN A 50 -8.54 -2.15 10.80
CA GLN A 50 -9.23 -3.28 11.37
C GLN A 50 -10.69 -2.90 11.61
N LEU A 51 -11.60 -3.65 11.00
CA LEU A 51 -13.04 -3.51 11.20
C LEU A 51 -13.49 -4.57 12.21
N ARG A 52 -14.16 -4.13 13.26
CA ARG A 52 -14.80 -5.00 14.24
C ARG A 52 -16.32 -4.79 14.19
N TYR A 53 -17.04 -5.90 14.05
CA TYR A 53 -18.50 -5.91 14.22
C TYR A 53 -18.85 -6.87 15.35
N ASP A 54 -19.58 -6.40 16.34
CA ASP A 54 -19.92 -7.17 17.54
C ASP A 54 -21.37 -7.75 17.54
N GLY A 55 -22.01 -7.70 16.38
CA GLY A 55 -23.41 -8.09 16.20
C GLY A 55 -24.39 -6.94 16.40
N ARG A 56 -23.90 -5.73 16.71
CA ARG A 56 -24.73 -4.50 16.91
C ARG A 56 -24.12 -3.27 16.26
N SER A 57 -22.82 -3.06 16.45
CA SER A 57 -22.11 -1.85 15.99
C SER A 57 -20.84 -2.21 15.25
N VAL A 58 -20.51 -1.41 14.24
CA VAL A 58 -19.25 -1.45 13.50
C VAL A 58 -18.28 -0.47 14.15
N SER A 59 -17.05 -0.88 14.35
CA SER A 59 -15.94 0.00 14.73
C SER A 59 -14.76 -0.21 13.80
N LEU A 60 -14.10 0.88 13.42
CA LEU A 60 -12.94 0.90 12.54
C LEU A 60 -11.74 1.49 13.27
N ARG A 61 -10.61 0.78 13.24
CA ARG A 61 -9.36 1.23 13.87
C ARG A 61 -8.22 1.20 12.89
N THR A 62 -7.42 2.25 12.90
CA THR A 62 -6.19 2.32 12.11
C THR A 62 -5.14 1.32 12.62
N ARG A 63 -4.05 1.12 11.86
CA ARG A 63 -2.92 0.27 12.23
C ARG A 63 -2.38 0.49 13.66
N ARG A 64 -2.50 1.70 14.20
CA ARG A 64 -2.03 2.06 15.55
C ARG A 64 -3.15 2.02 16.61
N GLY A 65 -4.33 1.52 16.27
CA GLY A 65 -5.47 1.40 17.17
C GLY A 65 -6.30 2.67 17.35
N ARG A 66 -6.00 3.77 16.64
CA ARG A 66 -6.84 4.98 16.66
C ARG A 66 -8.21 4.66 16.06
N GLU A 67 -9.25 4.98 16.80
CA GLU A 67 -10.63 4.88 16.32
C GLU A 67 -10.88 5.89 15.19
N CYS A 68 -11.53 5.44 14.11
CA CYS A 68 -11.78 6.26 12.94
C CYS A 68 -13.11 5.92 12.21
N SER A 69 -14.07 5.30 12.88
CA SER A 69 -15.39 4.95 12.28
C SER A 69 -16.12 6.17 11.74
N GLY A 70 -16.08 7.28 12.48
CA GLY A 70 -16.77 8.51 12.09
C GLY A 70 -16.26 9.15 10.79
N GLU A 71 -15.02 8.85 10.38
CA GLU A 71 -14.47 9.30 9.11
C GLU A 71 -14.95 8.45 7.91
N PHE A 72 -15.52 7.25 8.17
CA PHE A 72 -15.91 6.27 7.15
C PHE A 72 -17.29 5.65 7.41
N PRO A 73 -18.35 6.45 7.52
CA PRO A 73 -19.70 5.98 7.86
C PRO A 73 -20.25 4.98 6.82
N GLU A 74 -19.77 5.01 5.57
CA GLU A 74 -20.18 4.06 4.54
C GLU A 74 -19.88 2.61 4.89
N LEU A 75 -18.93 2.34 5.78
CA LEU A 75 -18.60 0.99 6.24
C LEU A 75 -19.61 0.41 7.24
N GLU A 76 -20.47 1.23 7.84
CA GLU A 76 -21.50 0.75 8.76
C GLU A 76 -22.48 -0.21 8.07
N ALA A 77 -22.73 -0.01 6.77
CA ALA A 77 -23.63 -0.85 6.00
C ALA A 77 -23.18 -2.32 5.89
N ILE A 78 -21.92 -2.65 6.20
CA ILE A 78 -21.43 -4.04 6.25
C ILE A 78 -22.19 -4.87 7.29
N ALA A 79 -22.74 -4.23 8.32
CA ALA A 79 -23.58 -4.89 9.33
C ALA A 79 -24.76 -5.65 8.71
N GLY A 80 -25.33 -5.14 7.61
CA GLY A 80 -26.41 -5.79 6.87
C GLY A 80 -25.99 -7.11 6.23
N VAL A 81 -24.74 -7.20 5.74
CA VAL A 81 -24.17 -8.43 5.17
C VAL A 81 -23.77 -9.42 6.26
N LEU A 82 -23.20 -8.92 7.34
CA LEU A 82 -22.73 -9.75 8.45
C LEU A 82 -23.87 -10.31 9.31
N GLY A 83 -25.03 -9.63 9.37
CA GLY A 83 -26.22 -10.06 10.09
C GLY A 83 -25.97 -10.23 11.59
N LYS A 84 -26.07 -11.46 12.09
CA LYS A 84 -25.84 -11.79 13.52
C LYS A 84 -24.40 -12.19 13.85
N ARG A 85 -23.52 -12.23 12.86
CA ARG A 85 -22.11 -12.62 13.05
C ARG A 85 -21.37 -11.61 13.92
N ARG A 86 -20.31 -12.08 14.57
CA ARG A 86 -19.36 -11.25 15.31
C ARG A 86 -18.01 -11.45 14.68
N VAL A 87 -17.45 -10.41 14.03
CA VAL A 87 -16.21 -10.56 13.26
C VAL A 87 -15.20 -9.47 13.57
N THR A 88 -13.92 -9.82 13.49
CA THR A 88 -12.80 -8.87 13.42
C THR A 88 -12.06 -9.12 12.12
N LEU A 89 -12.10 -8.15 11.22
CA LEU A 89 -11.53 -8.20 9.88
C LEU A 89 -10.28 -7.32 9.83
N ASP A 90 -9.25 -7.79 9.11
CA ASP A 90 -8.05 -7.02 8.82
C ASP A 90 -8.03 -6.67 7.33
N GLY A 91 -7.79 -5.42 7.01
CA GLY A 91 -7.89 -4.94 5.63
C GLY A 91 -7.04 -3.71 5.37
N GLU A 92 -7.05 -3.29 4.12
CA GLU A 92 -6.48 -2.02 3.69
C GLU A 92 -7.60 -1.09 3.24
N LEU A 93 -7.70 0.07 3.89
CA LEU A 93 -8.64 1.10 3.54
C LEU A 93 -8.07 1.92 2.38
N VAL A 94 -8.80 2.03 1.28
CA VAL A 94 -8.40 2.74 0.07
C VAL A 94 -9.49 3.70 -0.40
N CYS A 95 -9.11 4.83 -0.96
CA CYS A 95 -9.97 5.61 -1.84
C CYS A 95 -9.57 5.30 -3.27
N LEU A 96 -10.52 5.02 -4.14
CA LEU A 96 -10.23 4.71 -5.54
C LEU A 96 -10.55 5.90 -6.45
N ARG A 97 -9.76 6.09 -7.50
CA ARG A 97 -10.03 6.99 -8.61
C ARG A 97 -11.08 6.36 -9.53
N GLY A 98 -11.55 7.10 -10.53
CA GLY A 98 -12.47 6.59 -11.54
C GLY A 98 -11.91 5.46 -12.41
N ASP A 99 -10.59 5.34 -12.50
CA ASP A 99 -9.85 4.28 -13.19
C ASP A 99 -9.56 3.05 -12.29
N GLY A 100 -10.07 3.03 -11.06
CA GLY A 100 -9.87 1.95 -10.09
C GLY A 100 -8.56 1.98 -9.33
N ARG A 101 -7.66 2.94 -9.60
CA ARG A 101 -6.38 3.08 -8.88
C ARG A 101 -6.54 3.73 -7.52
N PRO A 102 -5.72 3.36 -6.52
CA PRO A 102 -5.73 4.01 -5.21
C PRO A 102 -5.35 5.49 -5.27
N ASP A 103 -6.04 6.31 -4.48
CA ASP A 103 -5.73 7.71 -4.24
C ASP A 103 -5.40 7.94 -2.75
N PHE A 104 -4.14 7.74 -2.41
CA PHE A 104 -3.67 7.88 -1.04
C PHE A 104 -3.80 9.31 -0.49
N ALA A 105 -3.66 10.33 -1.34
CA ALA A 105 -3.79 11.73 -0.92
C ALA A 105 -5.22 12.00 -0.41
N ARG A 106 -6.21 11.53 -1.15
CA ARG A 106 -7.62 11.61 -0.75
C ARG A 106 -7.91 10.86 0.54
N LEU A 107 -7.41 9.63 0.66
CA LEU A 107 -7.58 8.85 1.88
C LEU A 107 -6.99 9.58 3.10
N ARG A 108 -5.80 10.18 2.96
CA ARG A 108 -5.17 10.95 4.02
C ARG A 108 -6.01 12.17 4.41
N HIS A 109 -6.61 12.89 3.47
CA HIS A 109 -7.50 14.02 3.74
C HIS A 109 -8.72 13.57 4.59
N ARG A 110 -9.31 12.42 4.29
CA ARG A 110 -10.40 11.87 5.10
C ARG A 110 -9.95 11.52 6.52
N LEU A 111 -8.83 10.84 6.67
CA LEU A 111 -8.26 10.46 7.97
C LEU A 111 -7.89 11.67 8.86
N THR A 112 -7.68 12.84 8.28
CA THR A 112 -7.41 14.10 9.00
C THR A 112 -8.65 14.95 9.23
N GLY A 113 -9.86 14.43 8.90
CA GLY A 113 -11.14 15.13 9.13
C GLY A 113 -11.47 16.20 8.11
N SER A 114 -10.73 16.29 6.99
CA SER A 114 -11.07 17.21 5.90
C SER A 114 -12.37 16.78 5.21
N ARG A 115 -13.36 17.68 5.16
CA ARG A 115 -14.68 17.43 4.56
C ARG A 115 -14.73 17.64 3.04
N VAL A 116 -13.59 17.89 2.39
CA VAL A 116 -13.53 18.35 1.00
C VAL A 116 -13.85 17.26 -0.03
N ASP A 117 -13.69 15.98 0.30
CA ASP A 117 -14.00 14.89 -0.63
C ASP A 117 -14.82 13.80 0.04
N ARG A 118 -16.05 13.60 -0.46
CA ARG A 118 -17.03 12.63 0.06
C ARG A 118 -17.10 11.33 -0.74
N ARG A 119 -16.19 11.11 -1.72
CA ARG A 119 -16.18 9.82 -2.42
C ARG A 119 -15.90 8.70 -1.43
N PRO A 120 -16.66 7.59 -1.50
CA PRO A 120 -16.55 6.52 -0.51
C PRO A 120 -15.15 5.91 -0.53
N ALA A 121 -14.65 5.57 0.66
CA ALA A 121 -13.53 4.67 0.80
C ALA A 121 -14.01 3.22 0.70
N MET A 122 -13.10 2.32 0.36
CA MET A 122 -13.35 0.89 0.29
C MET A 122 -12.37 0.14 1.20
N LEU A 123 -12.86 -0.78 2.00
CA LEU A 123 -12.05 -1.69 2.78
C LEU A 123 -11.77 -2.96 1.95
N GLN A 124 -10.51 -3.16 1.57
CA GLN A 124 -10.01 -4.39 0.94
C GLN A 124 -9.69 -5.39 2.06
N VAL A 125 -10.60 -6.30 2.34
CA VAL A 125 -10.50 -7.24 3.46
C VAL A 125 -9.67 -8.45 3.05
N PHE A 126 -8.54 -8.68 3.69
CA PHE A 126 -7.61 -9.75 3.34
C PHE A 126 -7.35 -10.77 4.44
N ASP A 127 -7.92 -10.59 5.64
CA ASP A 127 -7.83 -11.58 6.72
C ASP A 127 -9.01 -11.46 7.70
N VAL A 128 -9.34 -12.56 8.38
CA VAL A 128 -10.29 -12.63 9.47
C VAL A 128 -9.58 -13.10 10.75
N LEU A 129 -9.67 -12.32 11.83
CA LEU A 129 -8.89 -12.53 13.04
C LEU A 129 -9.73 -13.12 14.21
N HIS A 130 -11.04 -12.94 14.13
CA HIS A 130 -12.02 -13.45 15.08
C HIS A 130 -13.34 -13.66 14.38
N LEU A 131 -14.00 -14.77 14.67
CA LEU A 131 -15.32 -15.12 14.11
C LEU A 131 -16.17 -15.83 15.17
N ASP A 132 -17.33 -15.26 15.46
CA ASP A 132 -18.39 -15.85 16.30
C ASP A 132 -17.90 -16.43 17.66
N GLY A 133 -17.09 -15.67 18.38
CA GLY A 133 -16.56 -16.08 19.69
C GLY A 133 -15.30 -16.92 19.63
N THR A 134 -14.68 -17.05 18.45
CA THR A 134 -13.50 -17.89 18.23
C THR A 134 -12.37 -17.08 17.62
N SER A 135 -11.17 -17.19 18.16
CA SER A 135 -9.95 -16.66 17.54
C SER A 135 -9.57 -17.50 16.33
N THR A 136 -9.43 -16.84 15.17
CA THR A 136 -8.95 -17.49 13.94
C THR A 136 -7.44 -17.34 13.76
N ARG A 137 -6.79 -16.50 14.55
CA ARG A 137 -5.35 -16.20 14.45
C ARG A 137 -4.42 -17.41 14.51
N PRO A 138 -4.72 -18.47 15.32
CA PRO A 138 -3.90 -19.68 15.35
C PRO A 138 -4.04 -20.59 14.14
N LEU A 139 -5.05 -20.35 13.28
CA LEU A 139 -5.26 -21.12 12.06
C LEU A 139 -4.23 -20.78 11.00
N ALA A 140 -3.98 -21.72 10.09
CA ALA A 140 -3.22 -21.45 8.87
C ALA A 140 -3.90 -20.35 8.02
N TYR A 141 -3.11 -19.58 7.28
CA TYR A 141 -3.66 -18.52 6.41
C TYR A 141 -4.69 -19.09 5.43
N LEU A 142 -4.44 -20.26 4.86
CA LEU A 142 -5.38 -20.92 3.93
C LEU A 142 -6.76 -21.17 4.57
N GLU A 143 -6.79 -21.59 5.85
CA GLU A 143 -8.03 -21.80 6.58
C GLU A 143 -8.75 -20.49 6.87
N ARG A 144 -8.01 -19.44 7.28
CA ARG A 144 -8.57 -18.10 7.51
C ARG A 144 -9.10 -17.50 6.22
N ARG A 145 -8.40 -17.72 5.10
CA ARG A 145 -8.84 -17.29 3.76
C ARG A 145 -10.16 -17.96 3.37
N GLY A 146 -10.31 -19.26 3.59
CA GLY A 146 -11.55 -19.98 3.36
C GLY A 146 -12.72 -19.42 4.18
N LEU A 147 -12.50 -19.15 5.47
CA LEU A 147 -13.49 -18.49 6.32
C LEU A 147 -13.87 -17.08 5.84
N LEU A 148 -12.89 -16.32 5.34
CA LEU A 148 -13.12 -15.00 4.77
C LEU A 148 -13.97 -15.07 3.49
N GLU A 149 -13.72 -16.03 2.63
CA GLU A 149 -14.49 -16.27 1.40
C GLU A 149 -15.93 -16.70 1.71
N GLU A 150 -16.14 -17.52 2.75
CA GLU A 150 -17.48 -17.90 3.22
C GLU A 150 -18.31 -16.71 3.76
N LEU A 151 -17.67 -15.63 4.19
CA LEU A 151 -18.36 -14.40 4.57
C LEU A 151 -18.94 -13.63 3.37
N ALA A 152 -18.51 -13.95 2.15
CA ALA A 152 -18.99 -13.37 0.89
C ALA A 152 -19.02 -11.83 0.91
N LEU A 153 -17.93 -11.22 1.36
CA LEU A 153 -17.84 -9.77 1.56
C LEU A 153 -17.69 -9.04 0.22
N GLU A 154 -18.82 -8.75 -0.43
CA GLU A 154 -18.93 -7.91 -1.62
C GLU A 154 -19.92 -6.78 -1.35
N GLY A 155 -19.50 -5.54 -1.61
CA GLY A 155 -20.33 -4.36 -1.36
C GLY A 155 -19.70 -3.08 -1.91
N PRO A 156 -20.42 -1.97 -1.82
CA PRO A 156 -19.95 -0.69 -2.40
C PRO A 156 -18.75 -0.09 -1.68
N ALA A 157 -18.53 -0.48 -0.41
CA ALA A 157 -17.44 0.06 0.41
C ALA A 157 -16.52 -1.03 1.01
N TRP A 158 -16.69 -2.29 0.66
CA TRP A 158 -15.85 -3.41 1.11
C TRP A 158 -15.85 -4.54 0.09
N ARG A 159 -14.75 -5.28 0.04
CA ARG A 159 -14.62 -6.53 -0.71
C ARG A 159 -13.49 -7.39 -0.18
N THR A 160 -13.55 -8.68 -0.50
CA THR A 160 -12.41 -9.60 -0.36
C THR A 160 -11.66 -9.64 -1.69
N PRO A 161 -10.42 -9.08 -1.78
CA PRO A 161 -9.65 -9.11 -3.02
C PRO A 161 -9.25 -10.53 -3.41
N ALA A 162 -9.00 -10.75 -4.70
CA ALA A 162 -8.53 -12.03 -5.20
C ALA A 162 -7.16 -12.41 -4.60
N SER A 163 -6.97 -13.71 -4.41
CA SER A 163 -5.73 -14.34 -4.01
C SER A 163 -5.33 -15.35 -5.09
N VAL A 164 -4.09 -15.29 -5.57
CA VAL A 164 -3.60 -16.07 -6.72
C VAL A 164 -2.46 -16.97 -6.26
N VAL A 165 -2.51 -18.24 -6.66
CA VAL A 165 -1.41 -19.20 -6.39
C VAL A 165 -0.13 -18.81 -7.13
N VAL A 166 1.03 -19.15 -6.56
CA VAL A 166 2.33 -18.67 -7.05
C VAL A 166 2.72 -19.22 -8.42
N GLU A 167 2.14 -20.34 -8.88
CA GLU A 167 2.36 -20.85 -10.25
C GLU A 167 1.99 -19.83 -11.36
N ARG A 168 1.15 -18.85 -11.03
CA ARG A 168 0.78 -17.73 -11.92
C ARG A 168 1.38 -16.40 -11.46
N SER A 169 2.45 -16.45 -10.69
CA SER A 169 3.02 -15.25 -10.03
C SER A 169 3.56 -14.22 -11.03
N GLU A 170 4.21 -14.66 -12.09
CA GLU A 170 4.80 -13.75 -13.09
C GLU A 170 3.72 -12.97 -13.83
N ASP A 171 2.69 -13.65 -14.31
CA ASP A 171 1.55 -13.02 -15.00
C ASP A 171 0.82 -12.06 -14.06
N PHE A 172 0.59 -12.47 -12.80
CA PHE A 172 -0.10 -11.63 -11.82
C PHE A 172 0.72 -10.39 -11.46
N VAL A 173 2.02 -10.54 -11.26
CA VAL A 173 2.94 -9.42 -10.98
C VAL A 173 3.01 -8.47 -12.16
N ALA A 174 3.06 -8.99 -13.40
CA ALA A 174 3.03 -8.17 -14.61
C ALA A 174 1.72 -7.37 -14.72
N GLN A 175 0.56 -8.01 -14.54
CA GLN A 175 -0.74 -7.33 -14.55
C GLN A 175 -0.85 -6.26 -13.46
N VAL A 176 -0.36 -6.53 -12.24
CA VAL A 176 -0.32 -5.54 -11.16
C VAL A 176 0.53 -4.32 -11.55
N GLY A 177 1.64 -4.57 -12.28
CA GLY A 177 2.50 -3.51 -12.83
C GLY A 177 1.82 -2.69 -13.93
N GLU A 178 1.16 -3.32 -14.89
CA GLU A 178 0.41 -2.68 -15.96
C GLU A 178 -0.73 -1.81 -15.43
N LEU A 179 -1.40 -2.26 -14.38
CA LEU A 179 -2.43 -1.49 -13.67
C LEU A 179 -1.83 -0.32 -12.86
N GLY A 180 -0.51 -0.21 -12.77
CA GLY A 180 0.18 0.84 -12.01
C GLY A 180 -0.01 0.73 -10.50
N LEU A 181 -0.27 -0.46 -9.97
CA LEU A 181 -0.44 -0.69 -8.55
C LEU A 181 0.92 -0.81 -7.83
N GLU A 182 0.93 -0.68 -6.49
CA GLU A 182 2.18 -0.60 -5.70
C GLU A 182 3.01 -1.88 -5.75
N GLY A 183 2.38 -3.04 -5.93
CA GLY A 183 3.04 -4.33 -5.91
C GLY A 183 2.16 -5.45 -5.41
N VAL A 184 2.79 -6.49 -4.87
CA VAL A 184 2.10 -7.68 -4.36
C VAL A 184 2.54 -8.01 -2.93
N VAL A 185 1.68 -8.76 -2.23
CA VAL A 185 1.98 -9.38 -0.94
C VAL A 185 1.90 -10.88 -1.11
N ALA A 186 3.03 -11.57 -0.91
CA ALA A 186 3.07 -13.02 -0.82
C ALA A 186 2.77 -13.45 0.61
N LYS A 187 1.85 -14.39 0.78
CA LYS A 187 1.47 -14.97 2.08
C LYS A 187 1.69 -16.47 2.07
N ARG A 188 2.40 -16.99 3.07
CA ARG A 188 2.60 -18.43 3.22
C ARG A 188 1.30 -19.07 3.67
N LEU A 189 0.81 -20.07 2.92
CA LEU A 189 -0.48 -20.73 3.13
C LEU A 189 -0.62 -21.35 4.53
N SER A 190 0.46 -21.89 5.08
CA SER A 190 0.49 -22.51 6.43
C SER A 190 0.72 -21.51 7.57
N SER A 191 0.84 -20.20 7.31
CA SER A 191 1.20 -19.23 8.34
C SER A 191 0.05 -18.91 9.29
N THR A 192 0.34 -18.87 10.58
CA THR A 192 -0.56 -18.30 11.58
C THR A 192 -0.50 -16.78 11.57
N TYR A 193 -1.51 -16.10 12.11
CA TYR A 193 -1.46 -14.66 12.28
C TYR A 193 -0.73 -14.31 13.58
N MET A 194 0.37 -13.56 13.49
CA MET A 194 1.23 -13.18 14.61
C MET A 194 1.04 -11.68 14.94
N PRO A 195 0.18 -11.35 15.92
CA PRO A 195 -0.12 -9.97 16.26
C PRO A 195 1.13 -9.14 16.60
N GLY A 196 1.26 -7.95 15.99
CA GLY A 196 2.34 -7.01 16.26
C GLY A 196 3.73 -7.42 15.76
N ARG A 197 3.89 -8.66 15.27
CA ARG A 197 5.20 -9.19 14.88
C ARG A 197 5.47 -9.05 13.39
N ARG A 198 6.72 -8.80 13.07
CA ARG A 198 7.24 -8.90 11.69
C ARG A 198 7.76 -10.32 11.48
N CYS A 199 7.38 -10.93 10.38
CA CYS A 199 7.84 -12.27 10.03
C CYS A 199 8.04 -12.42 8.53
N THR A 200 8.77 -13.47 8.14
CA THR A 200 9.04 -13.82 6.74
C THR A 200 7.88 -14.57 6.06
N ALA A 201 6.82 -14.91 6.81
CA ALA A 201 5.65 -15.59 6.25
C ALA A 201 4.73 -14.66 5.44
N TRP A 202 4.90 -13.34 5.56
CA TRP A 202 4.23 -12.32 4.76
C TRP A 202 5.28 -11.40 4.14
N VAL A 203 5.45 -11.49 2.83
CA VAL A 203 6.49 -10.75 2.08
C VAL A 203 5.82 -9.75 1.15
N LYS A 204 6.17 -8.48 1.30
CA LYS A 204 5.78 -7.45 0.33
C LYS A 204 6.85 -7.32 -0.74
N HIS A 205 6.42 -7.42 -1.98
CA HIS A 205 7.23 -7.11 -3.15
C HIS A 205 6.67 -5.85 -3.81
N LYS A 206 7.41 -4.76 -3.70
CA LYS A 206 7.02 -3.49 -4.32
C LYS A 206 7.54 -3.45 -5.75
N LEU A 207 6.67 -3.13 -6.69
CA LEU A 207 7.07 -2.92 -8.08
C LEU A 207 7.75 -1.57 -8.23
N ARG A 208 8.82 -1.57 -8.99
CA ARG A 208 9.55 -0.38 -9.37
C ARG A 208 9.48 -0.23 -10.89
N ARG A 209 9.41 0.99 -11.34
CA ARG A 209 9.61 1.34 -12.75
C ARG A 209 10.74 2.35 -12.86
N GLU A 210 11.42 2.35 -13.98
CA GLU A 210 12.31 3.43 -14.34
C GLU A 210 11.50 4.55 -14.97
N GLU A 211 11.82 5.77 -14.58
CA GLU A 211 11.14 6.96 -15.05
C GLU A 211 12.17 8.05 -15.33
N ARG A 212 12.07 8.66 -16.53
CA ARG A 212 12.87 9.83 -16.88
C ARG A 212 12.17 11.07 -16.33
N LEU A 213 12.87 11.82 -15.51
CA LEU A 213 12.36 12.97 -14.78
C LEU A 213 13.27 14.17 -14.98
N ALA A 214 12.69 15.36 -15.21
CA ALA A 214 13.44 16.59 -15.27
C ALA A 214 13.84 17.06 -13.88
N VAL A 215 15.08 17.48 -13.71
CA VAL A 215 15.59 18.05 -12.45
C VAL A 215 15.14 19.49 -12.35
N THR A 216 14.50 19.85 -11.23
CA THR A 216 14.03 21.20 -10.95
C THR A 216 14.73 21.84 -9.75
N GLY A 217 15.41 21.05 -8.92
CA GLY A 217 16.12 21.61 -7.78
C GLY A 217 16.99 20.60 -7.04
N ILE A 218 17.94 21.12 -6.28
CA ILE A 218 18.80 20.32 -5.39
C ILE A 218 18.74 20.90 -3.99
N ARG A 219 18.46 20.05 -2.99
CA ARG A 219 18.59 20.38 -1.57
C ARG A 219 19.90 19.81 -1.04
N ARG A 220 20.63 20.65 -0.31
CA ARG A 220 21.88 20.26 0.36
C ARG A 220 21.74 20.32 1.87
N ARG A 221 22.47 19.45 2.54
CA ARG A 221 22.73 19.54 3.97
C ARG A 221 23.70 20.68 4.27
N ARG A 222 23.87 21.01 5.56
CA ARG A 222 24.82 22.03 6.01
C ARG A 222 26.29 21.70 5.70
N ASP A 223 26.60 20.41 5.58
CA ASP A 223 27.93 19.88 5.21
C ASP A 223 28.20 19.90 3.69
N GLY A 224 27.24 20.41 2.89
CA GLY A 224 27.34 20.52 1.44
C GLY A 224 26.84 19.30 0.67
N HIS A 225 26.64 18.16 1.31
CA HIS A 225 26.15 16.94 0.62
C HIS A 225 24.72 17.11 0.09
N VAL A 226 24.47 16.58 -1.13
CA VAL A 226 23.14 16.55 -1.71
C VAL A 226 22.26 15.58 -0.89
N GLU A 227 21.14 16.09 -0.41
CA GLU A 227 20.16 15.35 0.38
C GLU A 227 18.96 14.92 -0.45
N ALA A 228 18.57 15.73 -1.43
CA ALA A 228 17.44 15.46 -2.30
C ALA A 228 17.57 16.19 -3.64
N ILE A 229 17.09 15.54 -4.69
CA ILE A 229 16.95 16.09 -6.05
C ILE A 229 15.46 16.24 -6.31
N PHE A 230 14.94 17.47 -6.42
CA PHE A 230 13.56 17.73 -6.80
C PHE A 230 13.38 17.49 -8.29
N VAL A 231 12.30 16.80 -8.64
CA VAL A 231 12.05 16.37 -10.01
C VAL A 231 10.63 16.67 -10.47
N ALA A 232 10.47 16.81 -11.78
CA ALA A 232 9.20 17.06 -12.44
C ALA A 232 9.02 16.12 -13.64
N ARG A 233 7.76 15.85 -13.99
CA ARG A 233 7.37 15.12 -15.21
C ARG A 233 7.11 16.08 -16.33
N HIS A 234 7.60 15.75 -17.50
CA HIS A 234 7.21 16.41 -18.74
C HIS A 234 5.77 16.01 -19.08
N GLN A 235 4.92 16.98 -19.38
CA GLN A 235 3.53 16.76 -19.77
C GLN A 235 3.41 16.80 -21.31
N ALA A 236 2.32 16.25 -21.82
CA ALA A 236 2.05 16.23 -23.27
C ALA A 236 1.91 17.64 -23.89
N ASP A 237 1.56 18.65 -23.08
CA ASP A 237 1.47 20.06 -23.50
C ASP A 237 2.80 20.81 -23.42
N GLY A 238 3.91 20.12 -23.14
CA GLY A 238 5.24 20.69 -22.98
C GLY A 238 5.52 21.32 -21.60
N SER A 239 4.54 21.36 -20.72
CA SER A 239 4.73 21.84 -19.35
C SER A 239 5.38 20.80 -18.44
N PHE A 240 5.79 21.23 -17.24
CA PHE A 240 6.34 20.35 -16.22
C PHE A 240 5.45 20.35 -14.98
N SER A 241 5.11 19.16 -14.49
CA SER A 241 4.41 18.98 -13.20
C SER A 241 5.36 18.42 -12.16
N GLY A 242 5.37 19.01 -10.96
CA GLY A 242 6.21 18.54 -9.85
C GLY A 242 5.91 17.07 -9.52
N ALA A 243 6.97 16.23 -9.53
CA ALA A 243 6.85 14.80 -9.29
C ALA A 243 7.32 14.38 -7.89
N GLY A 244 8.00 15.25 -7.15
CA GLY A 244 8.53 14.95 -5.82
C GLY A 244 10.05 15.06 -5.75
N ALA A 245 10.69 14.16 -4.99
CA ALA A 245 12.13 14.17 -4.81
C ALA A 245 12.76 12.77 -4.90
N VAL A 246 13.98 12.72 -5.39
CA VAL A 246 14.89 11.56 -5.37
C VAL A 246 15.82 11.75 -4.17
N GLU A 247 15.76 10.83 -3.21
CA GLU A 247 16.51 10.91 -1.94
C GLU A 247 17.43 9.69 -1.72
N LEU A 248 17.36 8.71 -2.61
CA LEU A 248 18.15 7.48 -2.53
C LEU A 248 19.02 7.32 -3.78
N GLY A 249 20.10 6.53 -3.65
CA GLY A 249 21.03 6.29 -4.76
C GLY A 249 21.86 7.52 -5.14
N LEU A 250 22.01 8.50 -4.24
CA LEU A 250 22.79 9.71 -4.43
C LEU A 250 24.30 9.41 -4.26
N HIS A 251 24.78 8.47 -5.10
CA HIS A 251 26.21 8.12 -5.13
C HIS A 251 27.02 9.30 -5.65
N ARG A 252 28.23 9.43 -5.14
CA ARG A 252 29.12 10.58 -5.40
C ARG A 252 29.26 10.85 -6.89
N ASP A 253 29.60 9.83 -7.68
CA ASP A 253 29.85 9.96 -9.12
C ASP A 253 28.62 10.46 -9.90
N LEU A 254 27.41 9.97 -9.55
CA LEU A 254 26.16 10.42 -10.17
C LEU A 254 25.80 11.86 -9.76
N VAL A 255 26.09 12.22 -8.51
CA VAL A 255 25.85 13.57 -8.00
C VAL A 255 26.80 14.57 -8.65
N GLU A 256 28.09 14.28 -8.72
CA GLU A 256 29.11 15.09 -9.40
C GLU A 256 28.74 15.30 -10.87
N HIS A 257 28.38 14.22 -11.58
CA HIS A 257 27.92 14.34 -12.97
C HIS A 257 26.68 15.22 -13.13
N LEU A 258 25.70 15.10 -12.21
CA LEU A 258 24.53 15.97 -12.20
C LEU A 258 24.90 17.43 -11.95
N GLU A 259 25.80 17.68 -11.01
CA GLU A 259 26.27 19.02 -10.65
C GLU A 259 26.99 19.70 -11.81
N ASP A 260 27.84 18.96 -12.53
CA ASP A 260 28.53 19.46 -13.73
C ASP A 260 27.53 19.90 -14.80
N ARG A 261 26.45 19.12 -15.01
CA ARG A 261 25.39 19.46 -15.95
C ARG A 261 24.58 20.68 -15.53
N LEU A 262 24.36 20.83 -14.23
CA LEU A 262 23.58 21.95 -13.70
C LEU A 262 24.41 23.24 -13.54
N ALA A 263 25.75 23.14 -13.53
CA ALA A 263 26.64 24.29 -13.37
C ALA A 263 26.49 25.34 -14.51
N GLU A 264 26.09 24.88 -15.70
CA GLU A 264 25.87 25.76 -16.86
C GLU A 264 24.49 26.48 -16.83
N LEU A 265 23.61 26.08 -15.89
CA LEU A 265 22.25 26.61 -15.82
C LEU A 265 22.09 27.70 -14.74
N PRO A 266 21.22 28.70 -14.98
CA PRO A 266 20.95 29.73 -13.99
C PRO A 266 20.24 29.14 -12.76
N ALA A 267 20.84 29.28 -11.59
CA ALA A 267 20.28 28.80 -10.33
C ALA A 267 19.61 29.94 -9.53
N ARG A 268 18.41 29.65 -9.00
CA ARG A 268 17.72 30.51 -8.02
C ARG A 268 17.76 29.85 -6.65
N ARG A 269 18.44 30.43 -5.68
CA ARG A 269 18.51 29.88 -4.31
C ARG A 269 17.36 30.36 -3.45
N ARG A 270 16.72 29.41 -2.74
CA ARG A 270 15.74 29.70 -1.68
C ARG A 270 15.97 28.77 -0.48
N GLY A 271 16.59 29.31 0.55
CA GLY A 271 17.04 28.52 1.70
C GLY A 271 18.10 27.47 1.30
N ALA A 272 17.92 26.24 1.70
CA ALA A 272 18.82 25.12 1.40
C ALA A 272 18.65 24.54 -0.01
N VAL A 273 17.76 25.09 -0.83
CA VAL A 273 17.43 24.57 -2.15
C VAL A 273 17.93 25.53 -3.23
N ALA A 274 18.67 24.98 -4.20
CA ALA A 274 18.96 25.63 -5.48
C ALA A 274 17.98 25.11 -6.53
N TRP A 275 17.22 26.00 -7.17
CA TRP A 275 16.23 25.68 -8.21
C TRP A 275 16.81 25.99 -9.58
N TYR A 276 16.56 25.11 -10.54
CA TYR A 276 17.08 25.16 -11.90
C TYR A 276 15.93 25.10 -12.93
N PRO A 277 16.14 25.59 -14.16
CA PRO A 277 15.28 25.25 -15.29
C PRO A 277 15.25 23.72 -15.51
N ALA A 278 14.14 23.20 -15.97
CA ALA A 278 13.93 21.77 -16.17
C ALA A 278 14.59 21.24 -17.45
N GLU A 279 15.88 21.52 -17.66
CA GLU A 279 16.66 21.22 -18.86
C GLU A 279 17.53 19.94 -18.71
N VAL A 280 17.83 19.52 -17.50
CA VAL A 280 18.57 18.29 -17.19
C VAL A 280 17.60 17.22 -16.73
N SER A 281 17.76 16.00 -17.23
CA SER A 281 16.97 14.83 -16.83
C SER A 281 17.79 13.80 -16.09
N VAL A 282 17.11 13.05 -15.23
CA VAL A 282 17.62 11.86 -14.56
C VAL A 282 16.69 10.67 -14.82
N VAL A 283 17.26 9.47 -14.86
CA VAL A 283 16.50 8.23 -14.74
C VAL A 283 16.48 7.83 -13.27
N ALA A 284 15.30 7.66 -12.74
CA ALA A 284 15.11 7.18 -11.37
C ALA A 284 14.25 5.92 -11.35
N SER A 285 14.64 4.97 -10.52
CA SER A 285 13.82 3.82 -10.18
C SER A 285 12.83 4.24 -9.09
N VAL A 286 11.54 4.26 -9.41
CA VAL A 286 10.50 4.85 -8.57
C VAL A 286 9.41 3.85 -8.18
N HIS A 287 8.78 4.10 -7.04
CA HIS A 287 7.51 3.53 -6.66
C HIS A 287 6.39 4.55 -6.83
N GLY A 288 5.15 4.07 -6.84
CA GLY A 288 3.96 4.89 -6.90
C GLY A 288 3.30 4.87 -8.28
N LEU A 289 2.18 5.58 -8.39
CA LEU A 289 1.42 5.68 -9.62
C LEU A 289 2.19 6.47 -10.69
N PRO A 290 1.99 6.17 -11.98
CA PRO A 290 2.65 6.89 -13.07
C PRO A 290 2.44 8.40 -13.06
N ASP A 291 1.28 8.85 -12.58
CA ASP A 291 0.85 10.25 -12.51
C ASP A 291 0.89 10.84 -11.08
N GLY A 292 1.25 10.04 -10.08
CA GLY A 292 1.36 10.44 -8.68
C GLY A 292 2.77 10.89 -8.28
N PRO A 293 2.98 11.36 -7.05
CA PRO A 293 4.32 11.67 -6.56
C PRO A 293 5.21 10.44 -6.55
N VAL A 294 6.47 10.59 -6.95
CA VAL A 294 7.47 9.52 -6.84
C VAL A 294 7.74 9.23 -5.37
N ARG A 295 7.88 7.94 -5.05
CA ARG A 295 8.15 7.47 -3.68
C ARG A 295 9.36 6.56 -3.70
N ASP A 296 10.16 6.60 -2.63
CA ASP A 296 11.37 5.79 -2.49
C ASP A 296 12.24 5.83 -3.77
N ALA A 297 12.31 7.00 -4.43
CA ALA A 297 12.98 7.16 -5.71
C ALA A 297 14.49 7.02 -5.56
N ILE A 298 15.09 6.16 -6.39
CA ILE A 298 16.53 5.88 -6.40
C ILE A 298 17.11 6.43 -7.70
N LEU A 299 18.09 7.32 -7.62
CA LEU A 299 18.84 7.80 -8.77
C LEU A 299 19.56 6.61 -9.45
N ARG A 300 19.43 6.51 -10.77
CA ARG A 300 20.07 5.48 -11.58
C ARG A 300 21.05 6.06 -12.57
N GLU A 301 20.67 7.14 -13.21
CA GLU A 301 21.43 7.73 -14.30
C GLU A 301 21.16 9.23 -14.38
N VAL A 302 22.15 9.98 -14.83
CA VAL A 302 22.01 11.39 -15.23
C VAL A 302 22.02 11.44 -16.77
N VAL A 303 20.92 11.91 -17.36
CA VAL A 303 20.74 11.96 -18.82
C VAL A 303 20.87 13.41 -19.28
N GLY A 304 21.33 13.62 -20.50
CA GLY A 304 21.40 14.96 -21.12
C GLY A 304 20.03 15.63 -21.24
N GLN A 305 19.92 16.66 -22.07
CA GLN A 305 18.77 17.58 -22.16
C GLN A 305 17.38 16.91 -21.99
N ALA A 306 16.52 17.56 -21.21
CA ALA A 306 15.12 17.18 -21.04
C ALA A 306 14.39 17.46 -22.36
N GLY A 307 14.06 16.43 -23.14
CA GLY A 307 13.23 16.62 -24.34
C GLY A 307 13.74 16.00 -25.63
N SER A 308 14.78 15.17 -25.60
CA SER A 308 15.18 14.32 -26.75
C SER A 308 14.85 12.84 -26.51
#